data_ce933577841da3793f38271e8e9f334f
#
_entry.id   ce933577841da3793f38271e8e9f334f
#
_cell.length_a   1.000
_cell.length_b   1.000
_cell.length_c   1.000
_cell.angle_alpha   90.00
_cell.angle_beta   90.00
_cell.angle_gamma   90.00
#
_symmetry.space_group_name_H-M   'P 1'
#
loop_
_entity.id
_entity.type
_entity.pdbx_description
1 polymer ?
#
loop_
_entity_poly.entity_id
_entity_poly.type
_entity_poly.pdbx_seq_one_letter_code
_entity_poly.pdbx_strand_id
1 'polypeptide(L)'
;PRDWFPPMAGFDILCLASGGGQQAPIFAASGANVTSLDISPAQLAQDRMVAEREGLQIRTIEGNMMDLTMFADETFDLIFHPVSNLFCPEIRPVWQETYRVLRKGGTLLAGFVNPVLFLFDKDLEEQGIYQLRYALPYADHTSLSEKERTRLFGADSAIEFSHTLEDQIGGQTDAGFHITGFYESYVDDEKIKDYMPTFIATRALKPQA
;
A
#
# COMPACT_ATOMS: atom_id res chain seq x y z
N PRO A 1 -8.71 8.34 8.08
CA PRO A 1 -9.52 9.51 8.45
C PRO A 1 -9.97 10.28 7.21
N ARG A 2 -11.25 10.72 7.16
CA ARG A 2 -11.81 11.43 5.99
C ARG A 2 -11.18 12.81 5.77
N ASP A 3 -10.78 13.46 6.82
CA ASP A 3 -10.12 14.77 6.83
C ASP A 3 -8.69 14.76 6.25
N TRP A 4 -8.15 13.59 5.95
CA TRP A 4 -6.86 13.45 5.27
C TRP A 4 -6.96 13.64 3.75
N PHE A 5 -8.17 13.52 3.22
CA PHE A 5 -8.41 13.64 1.78
C PHE A 5 -8.77 15.10 1.42
N PRO A 6 -7.96 15.77 0.58
CA PRO A 6 -8.29 17.09 0.07
C PRO A 6 -9.48 17.03 -0.90
N PRO A 7 -10.05 18.19 -1.31
CA PRO A 7 -10.94 18.23 -2.47
C PRO A 7 -10.21 17.69 -3.70
N MET A 8 -10.74 16.64 -4.33
CA MET A 8 -10.00 15.85 -5.33
C MET A 8 -10.27 16.27 -6.78
N ALA A 9 -11.31 17.06 -7.02
CA ALA A 9 -11.67 17.48 -8.37
C ALA A 9 -10.51 18.20 -9.06
N GLY A 10 -10.04 17.65 -10.18
CA GLY A 10 -8.91 18.18 -10.96
C GLY A 10 -7.52 17.79 -10.44
N PHE A 11 -7.39 17.07 -9.32
CA PHE A 11 -6.10 16.58 -8.83
C PHE A 11 -5.58 15.46 -9.73
N ASP A 12 -4.28 15.44 -9.96
CA ASP A 12 -3.58 14.29 -10.54
C ASP A 12 -3.24 13.31 -9.42
N ILE A 13 -3.93 12.16 -9.41
CA ILE A 13 -3.80 11.15 -8.35
C ILE A 13 -3.15 9.89 -8.90
N LEU A 14 -2.09 9.42 -8.22
CA LEU A 14 -1.53 8.09 -8.43
C LEU A 14 -2.10 7.12 -7.38
N CYS A 15 -2.84 6.11 -7.86
CA CYS A 15 -3.17 4.92 -7.08
C CYS A 15 -2.04 3.91 -7.27
N LEU A 16 -1.17 3.79 -6.27
CA LEU A 16 0.07 3.02 -6.37
C LEU A 16 -0.11 1.62 -5.80
N ALA A 17 0.11 0.60 -6.64
CA ALA A 17 -0.10 -0.81 -6.31
C ALA A 17 -1.48 -1.03 -5.64
N SER A 18 -2.50 -0.48 -6.26
CA SER A 18 -3.87 -0.47 -5.74
C SER A 18 -4.91 -0.86 -6.80
N GLY A 19 -4.52 -1.64 -7.79
CA GLY A 19 -5.45 -2.24 -8.73
C GLY A 19 -6.50 -3.11 -8.03
N GLY A 20 -7.62 -3.38 -8.70
CA GLY A 20 -8.67 -4.22 -8.15
C GLY A 20 -10.08 -3.63 -8.21
N GLY A 21 -10.25 -2.48 -8.88
CA GLY A 21 -11.55 -1.89 -9.13
C GLY A 21 -12.20 -1.23 -7.91
N GLN A 22 -11.41 -0.84 -6.91
CA GLN A 22 -11.93 -0.27 -5.66
C GLN A 22 -11.58 1.21 -5.53
N GLN A 23 -10.31 1.55 -5.27
CA GLN A 23 -9.89 2.89 -4.91
C GLN A 23 -9.85 3.84 -6.11
N ALA A 24 -9.23 3.41 -7.21
CA ALA A 24 -9.06 4.22 -8.41
C ALA A 24 -10.42 4.70 -8.98
N PRO A 25 -11.47 3.86 -9.10
CA PRO A 25 -12.80 4.32 -9.51
C PRO A 25 -13.42 5.38 -8.58
N ILE A 26 -13.22 5.27 -7.26
CA ILE A 26 -13.75 6.24 -6.29
C ILE A 26 -13.12 7.62 -6.52
N PHE A 27 -11.80 7.67 -6.71
CA PHE A 27 -11.11 8.92 -7.00
C PHE A 27 -11.54 9.51 -8.35
N ALA A 28 -11.67 8.68 -9.39
CA ALA A 28 -12.15 9.13 -10.68
C ALA A 28 -13.61 9.69 -10.61
N ALA A 29 -14.48 9.03 -9.86
CA ALA A 29 -15.85 9.50 -9.62
C ALA A 29 -15.91 10.83 -8.84
N SER A 30 -14.87 11.15 -8.06
CA SER A 30 -14.74 12.44 -7.35
C SER A 30 -14.21 13.57 -8.24
N GLY A 31 -13.96 13.32 -9.53
CA GLY A 31 -13.48 14.28 -10.51
C GLY A 31 -11.96 14.43 -10.59
N ALA A 32 -11.20 13.50 -10.04
CA ALA A 32 -9.75 13.47 -10.16
C ALA A 32 -9.29 12.89 -11.51
N ASN A 33 -8.07 13.28 -11.94
CA ASN A 33 -7.33 12.65 -13.02
C ASN A 33 -6.56 11.46 -12.44
N VAL A 34 -7.05 10.24 -12.63
CA VAL A 34 -6.51 9.06 -11.95
C VAL A 34 -5.58 8.25 -12.84
N THR A 35 -4.39 7.96 -12.32
CA THR A 35 -3.49 6.92 -12.82
C THR A 35 -3.45 5.79 -11.81
N SER A 36 -3.77 4.57 -12.23
CA SER A 36 -3.59 3.34 -11.44
C SER A 36 -2.36 2.59 -11.95
N LEU A 37 -1.40 2.33 -11.08
CA LEU A 37 -0.21 1.52 -11.35
C LEU A 37 -0.26 0.27 -10.50
N ASP A 38 -0.11 -0.88 -11.13
CA ASP A 38 -0.02 -2.18 -10.46
C ASP A 38 0.86 -3.13 -11.27
N ILE A 39 1.54 -4.05 -10.62
CA ILE A 39 2.35 -5.09 -11.28
C ILE A 39 1.45 -6.18 -11.88
N SER A 40 0.22 -6.30 -11.44
CA SER A 40 -0.74 -7.34 -11.87
C SER A 40 -1.66 -6.84 -12.99
N PRO A 41 -1.53 -7.37 -14.21
CA PRO A 41 -2.47 -7.05 -15.29
C PRO A 41 -3.93 -7.40 -14.95
N ALA A 42 -4.13 -8.44 -14.12
CA ALA A 42 -5.45 -8.88 -13.68
C ALA A 42 -6.10 -7.84 -12.74
N GLN A 43 -5.33 -7.24 -11.84
CA GLN A 43 -5.82 -6.17 -10.97
C GLN A 43 -6.16 -4.91 -11.76
N LEU A 44 -5.32 -4.51 -12.72
CA LEU A 44 -5.60 -3.41 -13.62
C LEU A 44 -6.81 -3.65 -14.52
N ALA A 45 -7.08 -4.91 -14.87
CA ALA A 45 -8.29 -5.26 -15.63
C ALA A 45 -9.58 -4.99 -14.82
N GLN A 46 -9.54 -5.16 -13.49
CA GLN A 46 -10.68 -4.81 -12.62
C GLN A 46 -10.93 -3.29 -12.64
N ASP A 47 -9.88 -2.47 -12.57
CA ASP A 47 -10.02 -1.01 -12.65
C ASP A 47 -10.64 -0.59 -14.00
N ARG A 48 -10.17 -1.18 -15.10
CA ARG A 48 -10.74 -0.91 -16.45
C ARG A 48 -12.20 -1.33 -16.55
N MET A 49 -12.54 -2.51 -16.02
CA MET A 49 -13.90 -3.03 -16.04
C MET A 49 -14.87 -2.11 -15.28
N VAL A 50 -14.47 -1.66 -14.08
CA VAL A 50 -15.30 -0.73 -13.29
C VAL A 50 -15.36 0.64 -13.96
N ALA A 51 -14.25 1.15 -14.50
CA ALA A 51 -14.23 2.42 -15.22
C ALA A 51 -15.18 2.41 -16.43
N GLU A 52 -15.16 1.35 -17.24
CA GLU A 52 -16.05 1.18 -18.38
C GLU A 52 -17.53 1.13 -17.94
N ARG A 53 -17.82 0.32 -16.91
CA ARG A 53 -19.19 0.16 -16.37
C ARG A 53 -19.78 1.50 -15.88
N GLU A 54 -18.95 2.29 -15.18
CA GLU A 54 -19.37 3.55 -14.53
C GLU A 54 -19.14 4.80 -15.41
N GLY A 55 -18.61 4.64 -16.64
CA GLY A 55 -18.30 5.76 -17.53
C GLY A 55 -17.17 6.67 -17.03
N LEU A 56 -16.23 6.12 -16.28
CA LEU A 56 -15.11 6.84 -15.69
C LEU A 56 -13.85 6.78 -16.58
N GLN A 57 -12.93 7.72 -16.38
CA GLN A 57 -11.62 7.72 -17.05
C GLN A 57 -10.52 7.39 -16.03
N ILE A 58 -9.84 6.26 -16.23
CA ILE A 58 -8.70 5.83 -15.41
C ILE A 58 -7.57 5.41 -16.36
N ARG A 59 -6.40 6.01 -16.20
CA ARG A 59 -5.19 5.56 -16.88
C ARG A 59 -4.58 4.41 -16.10
N THR A 60 -4.51 3.21 -16.70
CA THR A 60 -3.88 2.04 -16.08
C THR A 60 -2.49 1.81 -16.64
N ILE A 61 -1.51 1.56 -15.77
CA ILE A 61 -0.11 1.30 -16.13
C ILE A 61 0.36 0.05 -15.40
N GLU A 62 0.86 -0.93 -16.15
CA GLU A 62 1.56 -2.07 -15.57
C GLU A 62 2.98 -1.64 -15.18
N GLY A 63 3.35 -1.84 -13.91
CA GLY A 63 4.65 -1.42 -13.40
C GLY A 63 4.89 -1.82 -11.96
N ASN A 64 6.17 -1.73 -11.58
CA ASN A 64 6.62 -2.02 -10.22
C ASN A 64 6.57 -0.74 -9.38
N MET A 65 5.99 -0.80 -8.17
CA MET A 65 5.92 0.33 -7.26
C MET A 65 7.30 0.87 -6.82
N MET A 66 8.35 0.07 -6.92
CA MET A 66 9.73 0.46 -6.61
C MET A 66 10.40 1.24 -7.75
N ASP A 67 9.79 1.31 -8.94
CA ASP A 67 10.34 1.99 -10.12
C ASP A 67 9.22 2.80 -10.79
N LEU A 68 9.24 4.10 -10.60
CA LEU A 68 8.30 5.05 -11.19
C LEU A 68 8.97 5.93 -12.27
N THR A 69 10.05 5.46 -12.87
CA THR A 69 10.82 6.20 -13.91
C THR A 69 10.00 6.57 -15.14
N MET A 70 8.85 5.89 -15.37
CA MET A 70 7.91 6.25 -16.43
C MET A 70 7.18 7.58 -16.16
N PHE A 71 7.28 8.13 -14.95
CA PHE A 71 6.71 9.42 -14.59
C PHE A 71 7.82 10.46 -14.37
N ALA A 72 7.57 11.68 -14.83
CA ALA A 72 8.45 12.81 -14.54
C ALA A 72 8.36 13.19 -13.05
N ASP A 73 9.36 13.93 -12.57
CA ASP A 73 9.30 14.53 -11.24
C ASP A 73 8.09 15.45 -11.13
N GLU A 74 7.54 15.55 -9.92
CA GLU A 74 6.46 16.47 -9.59
C GLU A 74 5.23 16.34 -10.51
N THR A 75 4.82 15.11 -10.79
CA THR A 75 3.67 14.79 -11.65
C THR A 75 2.33 14.79 -10.89
N PHE A 76 2.31 14.30 -9.64
CA PHE A 76 1.07 14.04 -8.91
C PHE A 76 0.86 15.00 -7.72
N ASP A 77 -0.40 15.29 -7.44
CA ASP A 77 -0.81 16.08 -6.27
C ASP A 77 -1.04 15.19 -5.05
N LEU A 78 -1.52 13.96 -5.28
CA LEU A 78 -1.79 12.95 -4.27
C LEU A 78 -1.29 11.59 -4.74
N ILE A 79 -0.62 10.86 -3.85
CA ILE A 79 -0.35 9.43 -4.03
C ILE A 79 -1.13 8.68 -2.96
N PHE A 80 -1.96 7.73 -3.41
CA PHE A 80 -2.67 6.81 -2.53
C PHE A 80 -2.04 5.42 -2.66
N HIS A 81 -1.44 4.97 -1.58
CA HIS A 81 -0.76 3.68 -1.47
C HIS A 81 -1.39 2.87 -0.34
N PRO A 82 -2.43 2.10 -0.62
CA PRO A 82 -3.09 1.24 0.37
C PRO A 82 -2.17 0.09 0.78
N VAL A 83 -2.70 -0.84 1.53
CA VAL A 83 -1.97 -1.95 2.13
C VAL A 83 -1.45 -2.93 1.05
N SER A 84 -0.42 -2.54 0.30
CA SER A 84 0.20 -3.34 -0.77
C SER A 84 1.74 -3.39 -0.69
N ASN A 85 2.36 -2.61 0.19
CA ASN A 85 3.81 -2.64 0.36
C ASN A 85 4.35 -3.97 0.93
N LEU A 86 3.47 -4.81 1.50
CA LEU A 86 3.84 -6.19 1.85
C LEU A 86 4.21 -7.06 0.63
N PHE A 87 3.88 -6.64 -0.59
CA PHE A 87 4.21 -7.38 -1.81
C PHE A 87 5.51 -6.91 -2.48
N CYS A 88 6.31 -6.07 -1.84
CA CYS A 88 7.63 -5.70 -2.34
C CYS A 88 8.73 -6.06 -1.33
N PRO A 89 9.91 -6.50 -1.80
CA PRO A 89 11.01 -6.92 -0.91
C PRO A 89 11.65 -5.74 -0.17
N GLU A 90 11.65 -4.55 -0.76
CA GLU A 90 12.29 -3.34 -0.22
C GLU A 90 11.33 -2.15 -0.33
N ILE A 91 11.03 -1.50 0.80
CA ILE A 91 10.06 -0.40 0.81
C ILE A 91 10.70 0.99 0.66
N ARG A 92 11.97 1.16 1.01
CA ARG A 92 12.66 2.46 0.93
C ARG A 92 12.71 3.03 -0.50
N PRO A 93 12.96 2.25 -1.56
CA PRO A 93 12.85 2.74 -2.94
C PRO A 93 11.46 3.27 -3.30
N VAL A 94 10.40 2.65 -2.77
CA VAL A 94 9.02 3.13 -2.97
C VAL A 94 8.84 4.53 -2.39
N TRP A 95 9.38 4.79 -1.19
CA TRP A 95 9.32 6.12 -0.59
C TRP A 95 10.10 7.17 -1.37
N GLN A 96 11.28 6.81 -1.89
CA GLN A 96 12.10 7.71 -2.71
C GLN A 96 11.40 8.08 -4.02
N GLU A 97 10.85 7.09 -4.73
CA GLU A 97 10.14 7.30 -5.98
C GLU A 97 8.83 8.07 -5.77
N THR A 98 8.04 7.75 -4.74
CA THR A 98 6.84 8.51 -4.42
C THR A 98 7.15 9.97 -4.06
N TYR A 99 8.25 10.22 -3.34
CA TYR A 99 8.70 11.58 -3.06
C TYR A 99 9.09 12.32 -4.35
N ARG A 100 9.81 11.67 -5.26
CA ARG A 100 10.24 12.26 -6.51
C ARG A 100 9.07 12.69 -7.40
N VAL A 101 8.11 11.78 -7.61
CA VAL A 101 6.99 12.03 -8.53
C VAL A 101 5.86 12.87 -7.92
N LEU A 102 5.85 13.09 -6.61
CA LEU A 102 4.88 13.94 -5.94
C LEU A 102 5.28 15.41 -6.10
N ARG A 103 4.35 16.30 -6.38
CA ARG A 103 4.55 17.75 -6.42
C ARG A 103 4.91 18.29 -5.03
N LYS A 104 5.62 19.40 -4.99
CA LYS A 104 5.80 20.15 -3.74
C LYS A 104 4.44 20.57 -3.18
N GLY A 105 4.24 20.37 -1.89
CA GLY A 105 2.95 20.55 -1.22
C GLY A 105 1.98 19.38 -1.43
N GLY A 106 2.34 18.38 -2.23
CA GLY A 106 1.54 17.16 -2.45
C GLY A 106 1.59 16.22 -1.26
N THR A 107 0.66 15.27 -1.23
CA THR A 107 0.44 14.37 -0.10
C THR A 107 0.57 12.91 -0.51
N LEU A 108 1.31 12.13 0.27
CA LEU A 108 1.28 10.67 0.26
C LEU A 108 0.36 10.19 1.38
N LEU A 109 -0.64 9.40 1.03
CA LEU A 109 -1.45 8.62 1.97
C LEU A 109 -1.04 7.15 1.84
N ALA A 110 -0.30 6.66 2.82
CA ALA A 110 0.19 5.29 2.84
C ALA A 110 -0.45 4.50 3.98
N GLY A 111 -0.82 3.25 3.68
CA GLY A 111 -1.27 2.28 4.67
C GLY A 111 -0.46 1.01 4.60
N PHE A 112 -0.22 0.37 5.72
CA PHE A 112 0.53 -0.88 5.79
C PHE A 112 0.11 -1.75 6.97
N VAL A 113 0.37 -3.04 6.83
CA VAL A 113 0.14 -4.03 7.90
C VAL A 113 1.08 -3.74 9.06
N ASN A 114 0.58 -3.80 10.28
CA ASN A 114 1.41 -3.75 11.46
C ASN A 114 2.37 -4.97 11.44
N PRO A 115 3.70 -4.76 11.42
CA PRO A 115 4.65 -5.86 11.23
C PRO A 115 4.56 -6.94 12.31
N VAL A 116 4.02 -6.63 13.49
CA VAL A 116 3.80 -7.60 14.58
C VAL A 116 2.92 -8.78 14.13
N LEU A 117 2.02 -8.59 13.14
CA LEU A 117 1.17 -9.67 12.62
C LEU A 117 1.96 -10.78 11.93
N PHE A 118 3.18 -10.50 11.48
CA PHE A 118 4.04 -11.50 10.87
C PHE A 118 4.84 -12.36 11.86
N LEU A 119 4.69 -12.13 13.18
CA LEU A 119 5.37 -12.92 14.20
C LEU A 119 4.67 -14.25 14.48
N PHE A 120 3.38 -14.35 14.20
CA PHE A 120 2.55 -15.43 14.71
C PHE A 120 2.56 -16.68 13.82
N ASP A 121 2.38 -17.84 14.46
CA ASP A 121 2.15 -19.09 13.77
C ASP A 121 0.81 -19.04 13.03
N LYS A 122 0.85 -19.15 11.71
CA LYS A 122 -0.33 -19.00 10.85
C LYS A 122 -1.41 -20.06 11.08
N ASP A 123 -1.01 -21.29 11.38
CA ASP A 123 -1.97 -22.38 11.65
C ASP A 123 -2.70 -22.18 12.99
N LEU A 124 -2.03 -21.61 13.97
CA LEU A 124 -2.64 -21.29 15.28
C LEU A 124 -3.44 -19.99 15.23
N GLU A 125 -3.00 -19.01 14.44
CA GLU A 125 -3.71 -17.75 14.22
C GLU A 125 -5.12 -17.98 13.67
N GLU A 126 -5.30 -18.88 12.70
CA GLU A 126 -6.61 -19.29 12.18
C GLU A 126 -7.54 -19.85 13.27
N GLN A 127 -6.97 -20.43 14.33
CA GLN A 127 -7.70 -20.93 15.49
C GLN A 127 -7.91 -19.84 16.56
N GLY A 128 -7.39 -18.62 16.31
CA GLY A 128 -7.42 -17.50 17.26
C GLY A 128 -6.42 -17.64 18.40
N ILE A 129 -5.33 -18.39 18.19
CA ILE A 129 -4.22 -18.58 19.14
C ILE A 129 -3.00 -17.82 18.59
N TYR A 130 -2.55 -16.80 19.29
CA TYR A 130 -1.42 -15.95 18.88
C TYR A 130 -0.13 -16.41 19.57
N GLN A 131 0.57 -17.35 18.94
CA GLN A 131 1.85 -17.88 19.37
C GLN A 131 2.97 -17.35 18.48
N LEU A 132 4.03 -16.78 19.07
CA LEU A 132 5.20 -16.33 18.32
C LEU A 132 5.92 -17.52 17.68
N ARG A 133 6.18 -17.43 16.39
CA ARG A 133 6.93 -18.43 15.61
C ARG A 133 8.04 -17.82 14.78
N TYR A 134 7.82 -16.64 14.20
CA TYR A 134 8.73 -16.02 13.26
C TYR A 134 9.43 -14.80 13.85
N ALA A 135 10.51 -14.35 13.21
CA ALA A 135 11.23 -13.13 13.54
C ALA A 135 10.99 -12.06 12.47
N LEU A 136 11.17 -10.78 12.85
CA LEU A 136 11.11 -9.66 11.92
C LEU A 136 12.53 -9.22 11.53
N PRO A 137 12.74 -8.76 10.27
CA PRO A 137 11.75 -8.73 9.20
C PRO A 137 11.43 -10.15 8.69
N TYR A 138 10.16 -10.37 8.33
CA TYR A 138 9.66 -11.64 7.82
C TYR A 138 9.60 -11.62 6.28
N ALA A 139 9.81 -12.77 5.66
CA ALA A 139 9.47 -13.01 4.28
C ALA A 139 9.04 -14.46 4.10
N ASP A 140 7.96 -14.71 3.35
CA ASP A 140 7.43 -16.06 3.13
C ASP A 140 8.49 -17.06 2.69
N HIS A 141 9.30 -16.70 1.68
CA HIS A 141 10.28 -17.59 1.06
C HIS A 141 11.49 -17.93 1.95
N THR A 142 11.70 -17.18 3.03
CA THR A 142 12.79 -17.46 4.01
C THR A 142 12.26 -18.01 5.33
N SER A 143 11.00 -17.73 5.67
CA SER A 143 10.39 -18.10 6.94
C SER A 143 9.56 -19.38 6.86
N LEU A 144 9.12 -19.76 5.66
CA LEU A 144 8.33 -20.96 5.39
C LEU A 144 9.08 -21.89 4.44
N SER A 145 8.85 -23.19 4.59
CA SER A 145 9.17 -24.13 3.51
C SER A 145 8.21 -23.93 2.33
N GLU A 146 8.64 -24.27 1.12
CA GLU A 146 7.79 -24.22 -0.08
C GLU A 146 6.46 -24.98 0.13
N LYS A 147 6.52 -26.13 0.79
CA LYS A 147 5.35 -26.95 1.11
C LYS A 147 4.39 -26.24 2.06
N GLU A 148 4.90 -25.58 3.10
CA GLU A 148 4.08 -24.80 4.04
C GLU A 148 3.46 -23.60 3.35
N ARG A 149 4.24 -22.84 2.58
CA ARG A 149 3.77 -21.68 1.84
C ARG A 149 2.64 -22.07 0.88
N THR A 150 2.86 -23.13 0.06
CA THR A 150 1.84 -23.62 -0.88
C THR A 150 0.57 -24.06 -0.17
N ARG A 151 0.69 -24.69 1.00
CA ARG A 151 -0.46 -25.12 1.79
C ARG A 151 -1.25 -23.93 2.38
N LEU A 152 -0.54 -22.91 2.89
CA LEU A 152 -1.16 -21.75 3.55
C LEU A 152 -1.77 -20.76 2.54
N PHE A 153 -1.08 -20.49 1.45
CA PHE A 153 -1.42 -19.39 0.55
C PHE A 153 -1.75 -19.83 -0.89
N GLY A 154 -1.41 -21.05 -1.27
CA GLY A 154 -1.50 -21.54 -2.65
C GLY A 154 -0.17 -21.36 -3.40
N ALA A 155 0.00 -22.14 -4.49
CA ALA A 155 1.23 -22.16 -5.26
C ALA A 155 1.52 -20.82 -5.97
N ASP A 156 0.47 -20.17 -6.46
CA ASP A 156 0.54 -18.96 -7.29
C ASP A 156 0.32 -17.66 -6.49
N SER A 157 0.27 -17.73 -5.16
CA SER A 157 0.10 -16.52 -4.33
C SER A 157 1.35 -15.63 -4.40
N ALA A 158 1.15 -14.33 -4.29
CA ALA A 158 2.26 -13.39 -4.15
C ALA A 158 3.08 -13.69 -2.88
N ILE A 159 4.37 -13.38 -2.92
CA ILE A 159 5.23 -13.48 -1.73
C ILE A 159 4.97 -12.27 -0.86
N GLU A 160 4.77 -12.51 0.43
CA GLU A 160 4.61 -11.46 1.43
C GLU A 160 5.92 -11.19 2.19
N PHE A 161 6.10 -9.92 2.49
CA PHE A 161 7.24 -9.39 3.25
C PHE A 161 6.71 -8.53 4.39
N SER A 162 7.29 -8.63 5.57
CA SER A 162 7.15 -7.57 6.55
C SER A 162 8.30 -6.58 6.43
N HIS A 163 8.01 -5.33 6.78
CA HIS A 163 9.02 -4.28 6.87
C HIS A 163 9.06 -3.76 8.31
N THR A 164 10.24 -3.33 8.75
CA THR A 164 10.36 -2.69 10.07
C THR A 164 9.62 -1.35 10.10
N LEU A 165 9.21 -0.89 11.28
CA LEU A 165 8.67 0.47 11.41
C LEU A 165 9.72 1.54 11.06
N GLU A 166 11.01 1.23 11.22
CA GLU A 166 12.09 2.08 10.75
C GLU A 166 12.06 2.25 9.23
N ASP A 167 11.83 1.19 8.46
CA ASP A 167 11.72 1.27 7.01
C ASP A 167 10.38 1.88 6.55
N GLN A 168 9.29 1.56 7.25
CA GLN A 168 7.95 2.06 6.92
C GLN A 168 7.81 3.57 7.22
N ILE A 169 8.21 3.99 8.40
CA ILE A 169 8.01 5.37 8.89
C ILE A 169 9.30 6.19 8.71
N GLY A 170 10.43 5.67 9.20
CA GLY A 170 11.73 6.31 9.05
C GLY A 170 12.11 6.47 7.58
N GLY A 171 11.85 5.46 6.74
CA GLY A 171 12.08 5.55 5.30
C GLY A 171 11.32 6.69 4.61
N GLN A 172 10.09 7.01 5.03
CA GLN A 172 9.37 8.18 4.53
C GLN A 172 10.08 9.48 4.93
N THR A 173 10.49 9.61 6.19
CA THR A 173 11.22 10.81 6.66
C THR A 173 12.59 10.96 6.00
N ASP A 174 13.31 9.85 5.79
CA ASP A 174 14.60 9.82 5.11
C ASP A 174 14.47 10.22 3.62
N ALA A 175 13.35 9.89 2.98
CA ALA A 175 13.05 10.35 1.61
C ALA A 175 12.73 11.85 1.54
N GLY A 176 12.48 12.53 2.67
CA GLY A 176 12.21 13.96 2.78
C GLY A 176 10.76 14.31 3.10
N PHE A 177 9.90 13.35 3.35
CA PHE A 177 8.52 13.60 3.77
C PHE A 177 8.43 14.15 5.20
N HIS A 178 7.48 15.03 5.44
CA HIS A 178 7.03 15.40 6.77
C HIS A 178 5.75 14.61 7.09
N ILE A 179 5.80 13.71 8.05
CA ILE A 179 4.62 12.97 8.51
C ILE A 179 3.74 13.92 9.33
N THR A 180 2.56 14.21 8.82
CA THR A 180 1.60 15.17 9.38
C THR A 180 0.36 14.51 9.97
N GLY A 181 0.26 13.19 9.85
CA GLY A 181 -0.81 12.39 10.42
C GLY A 181 -0.38 10.94 10.59
N PHE A 182 -0.87 10.34 11.67
CA PHE A 182 -0.68 8.93 11.98
C PHE A 182 -2.01 8.36 12.44
N TYR A 183 -2.38 7.19 11.95
CA TYR A 183 -3.65 6.55 12.26
C TYR A 183 -3.44 5.04 12.38
N GLU A 184 -4.04 4.46 13.38
CA GLU A 184 -4.09 3.01 13.60
C GLU A 184 -5.52 2.51 13.37
N SER A 185 -5.65 1.36 12.72
CA SER A 185 -6.92 0.75 12.39
C SER A 185 -6.95 -0.72 12.78
N TYR A 186 -8.14 -1.24 12.94
CA TYR A 186 -8.41 -2.61 13.36
C TYR A 186 -9.22 -3.33 12.27
N VAL A 187 -9.01 -4.65 12.14
CA VAL A 187 -9.90 -5.52 11.36
C VAL A 187 -10.96 -6.09 12.27
N ASP A 188 -12.23 -5.86 11.96
CA ASP A 188 -13.34 -6.18 12.84
C ASP A 188 -13.51 -7.68 13.11
N ASP A 189 -13.15 -8.53 12.16
CA ASP A 189 -13.39 -9.98 12.24
C ASP A 189 -12.21 -10.78 12.85
N GLU A 190 -11.10 -10.11 13.20
CA GLU A 190 -9.91 -10.74 13.77
C GLU A 190 -9.86 -10.56 15.29
N LYS A 191 -9.62 -11.64 16.04
CA LYS A 191 -9.48 -11.60 17.52
C LYS A 191 -8.34 -10.73 18.00
N ILE A 192 -7.28 -10.57 17.19
CA ILE A 192 -6.12 -9.76 17.55
C ILE A 192 -6.49 -8.29 17.79
N LYS A 193 -7.62 -7.81 17.23
CA LYS A 193 -8.10 -6.43 17.45
C LYS A 193 -8.32 -6.10 18.92
N ASP A 194 -8.59 -7.11 19.75
CA ASP A 194 -8.81 -6.92 21.18
C ASP A 194 -7.51 -6.57 21.92
N TYR A 195 -6.36 -6.71 21.25
CA TYR A 195 -5.02 -6.53 21.81
C TYR A 195 -4.24 -5.40 21.14
N MET A 196 -4.37 -5.24 19.81
CA MET A 196 -3.55 -4.27 19.09
C MET A 196 -4.17 -3.89 17.73
N PRO A 197 -3.82 -2.69 17.19
CA PRO A 197 -4.17 -2.31 15.82
C PRO A 197 -3.46 -3.20 14.80
N THR A 198 -4.19 -3.59 13.77
CA THR A 198 -3.69 -4.46 12.70
C THR A 198 -3.10 -3.69 11.52
N PHE A 199 -3.55 -2.46 11.32
CA PHE A 199 -3.05 -1.57 10.26
C PHE A 199 -2.58 -0.24 10.81
N ILE A 200 -1.60 0.32 10.11
CA ILE A 200 -1.06 1.65 10.36
C ILE A 200 -1.20 2.46 9.07
N ALA A 201 -1.56 3.72 9.19
CA ALA A 201 -1.57 4.65 8.06
C ALA A 201 -0.83 5.94 8.41
N THR A 202 -0.15 6.50 7.43
CA THR A 202 0.53 7.79 7.51
C THR A 202 -0.04 8.77 6.49
N ARG A 203 -0.16 10.03 6.89
CA ARG A 203 -0.26 11.15 5.97
C ARG A 203 1.07 11.87 5.97
N ALA A 204 1.75 11.85 4.82
CA ALA A 204 3.07 12.42 4.66
C ALA A 204 3.03 13.51 3.58
N LEU A 205 3.59 14.68 3.88
CA LEU A 205 3.59 15.86 3.03
C LEU A 205 4.97 16.05 2.41
N LYS A 206 5.05 16.28 1.09
CA LYS A 206 6.26 16.80 0.47
C LYS A 206 6.34 18.31 0.71
N PRO A 207 7.37 18.82 1.40
CA PRO A 207 7.49 20.26 1.70
C PRO A 207 7.49 21.13 0.45
N GLN A 208 7.11 22.40 0.60
CA GLN A 208 7.09 23.37 -0.51
C GLN A 208 8.48 23.95 -0.81
N ALA A 209 9.39 23.89 0.13
CA ALA A 209 10.76 24.44 -0.01
C ALA A 209 11.78 23.51 0.60
#